data_3b4fc7121b002e0b431c648acda9b48a
#
_entry.id   3b4fc7121b002e0b431c648acda9b48a
#
_cell.length_a   1.000
_cell.length_b   1.000
_cell.length_c   1.000
_cell.angle_alpha   90.00
_cell.angle_beta   90.00
_cell.angle_gamma   90.00
#
_symmetry.space_group_name_H-M   'P 1'
#
loop_
_entity.id
_entity.type
_entity.pdbx_description
1 polymer ?
#
loop_
_entity_poly.entity_id
_entity_poly.type
_entity_poly.pdbx_seq_one_letter_code
_entity_poly.pdbx_strand_id
1 'polypeptide(L)'
;KKDDMNAAVYDFFKDKDDGNVYLFPEALNCEFFFYRKDIFEKYNLEAPTTWNEFLDTCKTLKDNGEIPLIVAGKENWQLMRYLSFAPWRMTKDQFIMDYIDQKATFSENAAAKEGADLLYTLGTEGYFQGGFLSTDYTAATDLFFGGNGAMWYSGSGQITQASEMYKNGQLGFFAVPDVDGQENMETNVPIHGGFGTAFNAKTYDDTMKEFFEYMCNHYSEGCYNDAQVFSPFNDEMPEGLDQL
;
A
#
# COMPACT_ATOMS: atom_id res chain seq x y z
N LYS A 1 -25.55 -5.07 3.46
CA LYS A 1 -24.12 -4.61 3.64
C LYS A 1 -23.56 -3.79 2.47
N LYS A 2 -24.05 -3.97 1.21
CA LYS A 2 -23.57 -3.15 0.08
C LYS A 2 -23.69 -1.63 0.36
N ASP A 3 -24.83 -1.22 0.92
CA ASP A 3 -25.10 0.20 1.23
C ASP A 3 -24.29 0.72 2.43
N ASP A 4 -23.74 -0.18 3.23
CA ASP A 4 -22.87 0.13 4.37
C ASP A 4 -21.39 0.09 4.00
N MET A 5 -21.05 -0.28 2.75
CA MET A 5 -19.67 -0.39 2.32
C MET A 5 -19.00 0.99 2.23
N ASN A 6 -17.74 1.08 2.65
CA ASN A 6 -16.94 2.28 2.44
C ASN A 6 -16.88 2.63 0.95
N ALA A 7 -16.98 3.91 0.60
CA ALA A 7 -17.07 4.35 -0.79
C ALA A 7 -15.85 3.91 -1.62
N ALA A 8 -14.64 4.00 -1.08
CA ALA A 8 -13.42 3.59 -1.78
C ALA A 8 -13.38 2.07 -2.00
N VAL A 9 -13.86 1.28 -1.04
CA VAL A 9 -13.98 -0.18 -1.16
C VAL A 9 -15.03 -0.56 -2.20
N TYR A 10 -16.19 0.11 -2.17
CA TYR A 10 -17.23 -0.12 -3.17
C TYR A 10 -16.74 0.20 -4.57
N ASP A 11 -16.10 1.35 -4.76
CA ASP A 11 -15.56 1.76 -6.06
C ASP A 11 -14.49 0.81 -6.60
N PHE A 12 -13.72 0.21 -5.70
CA PHE A 12 -12.69 -0.77 -6.05
C PHE A 12 -13.29 -2.12 -6.50
N PHE A 13 -14.38 -2.59 -5.85
CA PHE A 13 -14.95 -3.92 -6.10
C PHE A 13 -16.17 -3.93 -7.03
N LYS A 14 -16.78 -2.77 -7.29
CA LYS A 14 -17.96 -2.73 -8.16
C LYS A 14 -17.62 -3.17 -9.58
N ASP A 15 -18.45 -4.04 -10.13
CA ASP A 15 -18.40 -4.36 -11.56
C ASP A 15 -18.78 -3.11 -12.39
N LYS A 16 -18.01 -2.85 -13.44
CA LYS A 16 -18.20 -1.67 -14.29
C LYS A 16 -19.47 -1.69 -15.13
N ASP A 17 -20.01 -2.87 -15.40
CA ASP A 17 -21.13 -3.05 -16.33
C ASP A 17 -22.49 -2.99 -15.58
N ASP A 18 -22.56 -3.55 -14.36
CA ASP A 18 -23.81 -3.63 -13.61
C ASP A 18 -23.77 -3.00 -12.21
N GLY A 19 -22.61 -2.55 -11.75
CA GLY A 19 -22.43 -1.93 -10.43
C GLY A 19 -22.61 -2.88 -9.26
N ASN A 20 -22.63 -4.20 -9.49
CA ASN A 20 -22.71 -5.20 -8.44
C ASN A 20 -21.31 -5.48 -7.85
N VAL A 21 -21.29 -5.94 -6.61
CA VAL A 21 -20.09 -6.40 -5.93
C VAL A 21 -20.19 -7.92 -5.80
N TYR A 22 -19.27 -8.63 -6.43
CA TYR A 22 -19.22 -10.09 -6.48
C TYR A 22 -18.21 -10.72 -5.52
N LEU A 23 -17.40 -9.88 -4.85
CA LEU A 23 -16.42 -10.30 -3.86
C LEU A 23 -16.76 -9.67 -2.52
N PHE A 24 -16.72 -10.46 -1.45
CA PHE A 24 -16.80 -9.92 -0.10
C PHE A 24 -15.48 -9.24 0.24
N PRO A 25 -15.44 -7.92 0.51
CA PRO A 25 -14.20 -7.22 0.80
C PRO A 25 -13.67 -7.59 2.18
N GLU A 26 -12.35 -7.75 2.29
CA GLU A 26 -11.72 -8.19 3.55
C GLU A 26 -11.22 -7.01 4.40
N ALA A 27 -10.89 -5.86 3.79
CA ALA A 27 -10.39 -4.70 4.53
C ALA A 27 -10.55 -3.40 3.74
N LEU A 28 -10.43 -2.28 4.44
CA LEU A 28 -10.05 -1.00 3.86
C LEU A 28 -8.54 -0.87 4.00
N ASN A 29 -7.81 -1.00 2.90
CA ASN A 29 -6.35 -0.89 2.88
C ASN A 29 -5.91 0.53 2.52
N CYS A 30 -4.92 1.02 3.28
CA CYS A 30 -4.13 2.20 2.93
C CYS A 30 -2.69 1.76 2.68
N GLU A 31 -2.00 2.35 1.70
CA GLU A 31 -0.60 2.05 1.43
C GLU A 31 0.26 3.31 1.59
N PHE A 32 1.42 3.18 2.24
CA PHE A 32 2.33 4.28 2.54
C PHE A 32 3.73 3.77 2.82
N PHE A 33 4.69 4.68 3.00
CA PHE A 33 6.03 4.34 3.42
C PHE A 33 6.14 4.34 4.94
N PHE A 34 6.65 3.24 5.47
CA PHE A 34 7.21 3.17 6.82
C PHE A 34 8.67 3.63 6.77
N TYR A 35 9.14 4.35 7.79
CA TYR A 35 10.56 4.67 7.91
C TYR A 35 11.06 4.60 9.34
N ARG A 36 12.33 4.33 9.50
CA ARG A 36 13.03 4.24 10.78
C ARG A 36 13.47 5.63 11.23
N LYS A 37 12.83 6.17 12.27
CA LYS A 37 13.16 7.50 12.81
C LYS A 37 14.58 7.58 13.34
N ASP A 38 15.06 6.55 14.03
CA ASP A 38 16.43 6.49 14.55
C ASP A 38 17.49 6.59 13.46
N ILE A 39 17.26 5.98 12.28
CA ILE A 39 18.15 6.11 11.12
C ILE A 39 18.06 7.52 10.52
N PHE A 40 16.86 8.04 10.36
CA PHE A 40 16.65 9.38 9.81
C PHE A 40 17.28 10.46 10.69
N GLU A 41 17.07 10.41 12.01
CA GLU A 41 17.69 11.31 12.98
C GLU A 41 19.22 11.23 12.96
N LYS A 42 19.79 10.02 12.87
CA LYS A 42 21.24 9.80 12.79
C LYS A 42 21.90 10.57 11.63
N TYR A 43 21.21 10.69 10.51
CA TYR A 43 21.71 11.35 9.31
C TYR A 43 21.07 12.71 9.05
N ASN A 44 20.30 13.24 10.00
CA ASN A 44 19.58 14.51 9.90
C ASN A 44 18.69 14.57 8.64
N LEU A 45 17.95 13.49 8.39
CA LEU A 45 17.00 13.35 7.29
C LEU A 45 15.59 13.66 7.76
N GLU A 46 14.77 14.20 6.87
CA GLU A 46 13.35 14.38 7.05
C GLU A 46 12.59 13.44 6.09
N ALA A 47 11.32 13.16 6.38
CA ALA A 47 10.48 12.36 5.50
C ALA A 47 10.32 13.08 4.15
N PRO A 48 10.67 12.44 3.03
CA PRO A 48 10.66 13.09 1.72
C PRO A 48 9.23 13.38 1.25
N THR A 49 9.04 14.54 0.64
CA THR A 49 7.75 14.99 0.08
C THR A 49 7.71 14.93 -1.43
N THR A 50 8.88 14.90 -2.08
CA THR A 50 9.01 14.75 -3.54
C THR A 50 9.92 13.57 -3.90
N TRP A 51 9.90 13.13 -5.16
CA TRP A 51 10.75 12.02 -5.61
C TRP A 51 12.24 12.41 -5.66
N ASN A 52 12.58 13.66 -5.91
CA ASN A 52 13.99 14.11 -5.82
C ASN A 52 14.48 14.02 -4.38
N GLU A 53 13.72 14.50 -3.39
CA GLU A 53 14.06 14.36 -1.97
C GLU A 53 14.15 12.88 -1.57
N PHE A 54 13.27 12.02 -2.09
CA PHE A 54 13.32 10.59 -1.85
C PHE A 54 14.61 9.94 -2.39
N LEU A 55 15.02 10.27 -3.60
CA LEU A 55 16.25 9.78 -4.20
C LEU A 55 17.50 10.31 -3.47
N ASP A 56 17.50 11.57 -3.05
CA ASP A 56 18.58 12.17 -2.24
C ASP A 56 18.68 11.49 -0.85
N THR A 57 17.55 11.16 -0.24
CA THR A 57 17.48 10.36 0.99
C THR A 57 18.07 8.96 0.76
N CYS A 58 17.66 8.26 -0.30
CA CYS A 58 18.21 6.95 -0.65
C CYS A 58 19.73 7.01 -0.87
N LYS A 59 20.20 8.04 -1.59
CA LYS A 59 21.63 8.24 -1.83
C LYS A 59 22.39 8.48 -0.53
N THR A 60 21.89 9.35 0.33
CA THR A 60 22.53 9.66 1.62
C THR A 60 22.64 8.41 2.49
N LEU A 61 21.59 7.63 2.60
CA LEU A 61 21.55 6.38 3.35
C LEU A 61 22.58 5.38 2.80
N LYS A 62 22.57 5.14 1.49
CA LYS A 62 23.52 4.23 0.83
C LYS A 62 24.98 4.65 1.01
N ASP A 63 25.29 5.93 0.82
CA ASP A 63 26.66 6.47 0.95
C ASP A 63 27.20 6.30 2.39
N ASN A 64 26.31 6.16 3.37
CA ASN A 64 26.65 5.89 4.76
C ASN A 64 26.54 4.42 5.17
N GLY A 65 26.31 3.51 4.21
CA GLY A 65 26.31 2.06 4.44
C GLY A 65 25.00 1.49 4.96
N GLU A 66 23.93 2.29 4.99
CA GLU A 66 22.57 1.81 5.31
C GLU A 66 21.91 1.19 4.06
N ILE A 67 20.94 0.35 4.27
CA ILE A 67 20.05 -0.13 3.20
C ILE A 67 18.89 0.87 3.07
N PRO A 68 18.78 1.63 1.97
CA PRO A 68 17.72 2.64 1.84
C PRO A 68 16.33 2.05 1.88
N LEU A 69 16.09 1.00 1.10
CA LEU A 69 14.76 0.46 0.83
C LEU A 69 14.72 -1.05 1.00
N ILE A 70 13.70 -1.54 1.69
CA ILE A 70 13.29 -2.92 1.66
C ILE A 70 12.16 -3.09 0.65
N VAL A 71 12.20 -4.16 -0.15
CA VAL A 71 11.17 -4.49 -1.12
C VAL A 71 11.02 -6.00 -1.28
N ALA A 72 9.78 -6.48 -1.36
CA ALA A 72 9.45 -7.84 -1.74
C ALA A 72 9.36 -7.94 -3.28
N GLY A 73 10.47 -8.26 -3.92
CA GLY A 73 10.52 -8.33 -5.39
C GLY A 73 10.03 -9.64 -5.98
N LYS A 74 9.95 -10.72 -5.18
CA LYS A 74 9.54 -12.05 -5.65
C LYS A 74 8.08 -12.08 -6.13
N GLU A 75 7.18 -11.42 -5.42
CA GLU A 75 5.76 -11.31 -5.79
C GLU A 75 5.47 -10.15 -6.78
N ASN A 76 6.47 -9.34 -7.09
CA ASN A 76 6.43 -8.21 -8.01
C ASN A 76 5.51 -7.03 -7.63
N TRP A 77 4.52 -7.19 -6.77
CA TRP A 77 3.52 -6.15 -6.54
C TRP A 77 4.12 -4.84 -5.98
N GLN A 78 5.09 -4.92 -5.05
CA GLN A 78 5.75 -3.72 -4.54
C GLN A 78 6.59 -3.02 -5.61
N LEU A 79 7.29 -3.78 -6.48
CA LEU A 79 8.02 -3.19 -7.61
C LEU A 79 7.07 -2.52 -8.60
N MET A 80 5.91 -3.11 -8.84
CA MET A 80 4.87 -2.51 -9.69
C MET A 80 4.30 -1.22 -9.10
N ARG A 81 4.30 -1.07 -7.75
CA ARG A 81 3.92 0.21 -7.12
C ARG A 81 4.88 1.33 -7.51
N TYR A 82 6.20 1.11 -7.43
CA TYR A 82 7.18 2.12 -7.84
C TYR A 82 7.01 2.53 -9.31
N LEU A 83 6.71 1.58 -10.20
CA LEU A 83 6.39 1.86 -11.60
C LEU A 83 5.10 2.70 -11.73
N SER A 84 4.15 2.50 -10.85
CA SER A 84 2.80 3.08 -10.95
C SER A 84 2.64 4.40 -10.18
N PHE A 85 3.57 4.79 -9.30
CA PHE A 85 3.42 5.98 -8.47
C PHE A 85 3.24 7.26 -9.29
N ALA A 86 4.12 7.54 -10.23
CA ALA A 86 3.99 8.74 -11.04
C ALA A 86 2.72 8.74 -11.91
N PRO A 87 2.37 7.66 -12.64
CA PRO A 87 1.09 7.59 -13.33
C PRO A 87 -0.11 7.84 -12.42
N TRP A 88 -0.14 7.21 -11.25
CA TRP A 88 -1.24 7.38 -10.31
C TRP A 88 -1.30 8.80 -9.74
N ARG A 89 -0.17 9.37 -9.33
CA ARG A 89 -0.10 10.74 -8.80
C ARG A 89 -0.53 11.78 -9.84
N MET A 90 -0.11 11.62 -11.10
CA MET A 90 -0.37 12.58 -12.17
C MET A 90 -1.76 12.44 -12.80
N THR A 91 -2.31 11.25 -12.86
CA THR A 91 -3.53 10.96 -13.62
C THR A 91 -4.63 10.28 -12.82
N LYS A 92 -4.39 10.00 -11.53
CA LYS A 92 -5.21 9.11 -10.70
C LYS A 92 -5.30 7.74 -11.42
N ASP A 93 -6.48 7.18 -11.57
CA ASP A 93 -6.65 5.89 -12.25
C ASP A 93 -6.77 6.01 -13.78
N GLN A 94 -6.83 7.22 -14.33
CA GLN A 94 -7.15 7.42 -15.74
C GLN A 94 -6.16 6.73 -16.68
N PHE A 95 -4.86 6.84 -16.43
CA PHE A 95 -3.85 6.17 -17.28
C PHE A 95 -4.01 4.65 -17.26
N ILE A 96 -4.24 4.05 -16.10
CA ILE A 96 -4.40 2.60 -15.98
C ILE A 96 -5.68 2.14 -16.68
N MET A 97 -6.77 2.88 -16.55
CA MET A 97 -8.02 2.58 -17.26
C MET A 97 -7.84 2.69 -18.78
N ASP A 98 -7.18 3.74 -19.25
CA ASP A 98 -6.89 3.92 -20.68
C ASP A 98 -5.94 2.83 -21.21
N TYR A 99 -4.99 2.36 -20.40
CA TYR A 99 -4.10 1.26 -20.76
C TYR A 99 -4.87 -0.07 -20.86
N ILE A 100 -5.74 -0.36 -19.90
CA ILE A 100 -6.61 -1.57 -19.92
C ILE A 100 -7.51 -1.54 -21.15
N ASP A 101 -8.09 -0.39 -21.47
CA ASP A 101 -8.96 -0.17 -22.64
C ASP A 101 -8.19 -0.08 -23.97
N GLN A 102 -6.86 -0.24 -23.97
CA GLN A 102 -5.97 -0.14 -25.14
C GLN A 102 -5.99 1.24 -25.81
N LYS A 103 -6.29 2.30 -25.05
CA LYS A 103 -6.29 3.70 -25.51
C LYS A 103 -4.96 4.42 -25.26
N ALA A 104 -4.13 3.87 -24.39
CA ALA A 104 -2.81 4.40 -24.03
C ALA A 104 -1.74 3.31 -24.01
N THR A 105 -0.47 3.71 -24.18
CA THR A 105 0.69 2.83 -24.06
C THR A 105 1.69 3.40 -23.05
N PHE A 106 2.46 2.55 -22.39
CA PHE A 106 3.52 3.00 -21.48
C PHE A 106 4.58 3.85 -22.19
N SER A 107 4.97 3.49 -23.40
CA SER A 107 6.03 4.16 -24.14
C SER A 107 5.70 5.58 -24.58
N GLU A 108 4.41 5.92 -24.70
CA GLU A 108 3.95 7.22 -25.17
C GLU A 108 3.45 8.13 -24.05
N ASN A 109 3.27 7.59 -22.85
CA ASN A 109 2.77 8.33 -21.70
C ASN A 109 3.93 8.87 -20.84
N ALA A 110 3.98 10.18 -20.61
CA ALA A 110 5.04 10.84 -19.85
C ALA A 110 5.07 10.35 -18.38
N ALA A 111 3.90 10.21 -17.74
CA ALA A 111 3.82 9.75 -16.36
C ALA A 111 4.29 8.29 -16.22
N ALA A 112 4.00 7.43 -17.19
CA ALA A 112 4.48 6.06 -17.20
C ALA A 112 6.01 5.98 -17.35
N LYS A 113 6.60 6.89 -18.13
CA LYS A 113 8.06 7.01 -18.24
C LYS A 113 8.69 7.45 -16.93
N GLU A 114 8.12 8.41 -16.24
CA GLU A 114 8.58 8.85 -14.91
C GLU A 114 8.62 7.69 -13.92
N GLY A 115 7.55 6.88 -13.87
CA GLY A 115 7.52 5.69 -13.02
C GLY A 115 8.57 4.64 -13.41
N ALA A 116 8.80 4.45 -14.72
CA ALA A 116 9.83 3.54 -15.22
C ALA A 116 11.24 4.04 -14.87
N ASP A 117 11.50 5.33 -15.02
CA ASP A 117 12.78 5.96 -14.69
C ASP A 117 13.07 5.89 -13.18
N LEU A 118 12.05 6.10 -12.33
CA LEU A 118 12.16 5.92 -10.89
C LEU A 118 12.58 4.48 -10.55
N LEU A 119 11.81 3.49 -11.00
CA LEU A 119 12.10 2.08 -10.71
C LEU A 119 13.48 1.66 -11.25
N TYR A 120 13.84 2.11 -12.46
CA TYR A 120 15.15 1.86 -13.05
C TYR A 120 16.28 2.45 -12.19
N THR A 121 16.13 3.70 -11.73
CA THR A 121 17.10 4.37 -10.88
C THR A 121 17.25 3.64 -9.55
N LEU A 122 16.15 3.30 -8.87
CA LEU A 122 16.19 2.57 -7.60
C LEU A 122 16.92 1.23 -7.72
N GLY A 123 16.71 0.50 -8.82
CA GLY A 123 17.36 -0.78 -9.07
C GLY A 123 18.85 -0.64 -9.45
N THR A 124 19.18 0.26 -10.39
CA THR A 124 20.55 0.41 -10.90
C THR A 124 21.49 1.12 -9.94
N GLU A 125 20.98 2.08 -9.19
CA GLU A 125 21.72 2.72 -8.10
C GLU A 125 21.84 1.82 -6.85
N GLY A 126 21.20 0.65 -6.83
CA GLY A 126 21.30 -0.30 -5.73
C GLY A 126 20.72 0.24 -4.42
N TYR A 127 19.57 0.89 -4.48
CA TYR A 127 18.86 1.39 -3.29
C TYR A 127 17.99 0.34 -2.61
N PHE A 128 17.68 -0.77 -3.29
CA PHE A 128 17.03 -1.93 -2.68
C PHE A 128 18.05 -2.84 -1.98
N GLN A 129 17.59 -3.61 -1.00
CA GLN A 129 18.43 -4.63 -0.34
C GLN A 129 18.95 -5.67 -1.33
N GLY A 130 20.10 -6.26 -1.01
CA GLY A 130 20.66 -7.35 -1.82
C GLY A 130 19.70 -8.53 -1.96
N GLY A 131 19.56 -9.07 -3.17
CA GLY A 131 18.69 -10.21 -3.45
C GLY A 131 17.19 -9.89 -3.49
N PHE A 132 16.80 -8.63 -3.62
CA PHE A 132 15.40 -8.19 -3.56
C PHE A 132 14.47 -8.94 -4.53
N LEU A 133 14.94 -9.34 -5.71
CA LEU A 133 14.13 -10.10 -6.68
C LEU A 133 13.72 -11.51 -6.19
N SER A 134 14.41 -12.05 -5.19
CA SER A 134 14.10 -13.34 -4.57
C SER A 134 13.51 -13.22 -3.17
N THR A 135 13.45 -11.99 -2.62
CA THR A 135 12.87 -11.70 -1.31
C THR A 135 11.35 -11.71 -1.41
N ASP A 136 10.69 -12.60 -0.66
CA ASP A 136 9.24 -12.61 -0.55
C ASP A 136 8.74 -11.62 0.51
N TYR A 137 7.41 -11.45 0.57
CA TYR A 137 6.79 -10.45 1.44
C TYR A 137 7.07 -10.70 2.92
N THR A 138 7.04 -11.94 3.37
CA THR A 138 7.36 -12.29 4.77
C THR A 138 8.81 -11.95 5.09
N ALA A 139 9.74 -12.32 4.22
CA ALA A 139 11.15 -12.00 4.41
C ALA A 139 11.42 -10.48 4.37
N ALA A 140 10.74 -9.73 3.52
CA ALA A 140 10.83 -8.27 3.48
C ALA A 140 10.31 -7.63 4.78
N THR A 141 9.20 -8.14 5.30
CA THR A 141 8.61 -7.73 6.59
C THR A 141 9.60 -7.97 7.73
N ASP A 142 10.18 -9.17 7.81
CA ASP A 142 11.17 -9.55 8.82
C ASP A 142 12.44 -8.71 8.73
N LEU A 143 12.92 -8.42 7.52
CA LEU A 143 14.06 -7.53 7.31
C LEU A 143 13.79 -6.13 7.86
N PHE A 144 12.67 -5.52 7.49
CA PHE A 144 12.36 -4.15 7.90
C PHE A 144 12.17 -4.04 9.43
N PHE A 145 11.30 -4.87 10.02
CA PHE A 145 11.06 -4.83 11.47
C PHE A 145 12.25 -5.37 12.27
N GLY A 146 13.09 -6.20 11.67
CA GLY A 146 14.40 -6.61 12.23
C GLY A 146 15.48 -5.53 12.17
N GLY A 147 15.19 -4.34 11.61
CA GLY A 147 16.09 -3.20 11.60
C GLY A 147 17.11 -3.16 10.45
N ASN A 148 16.90 -3.94 9.40
CA ASN A 148 17.86 -4.07 8.29
C ASN A 148 17.60 -3.10 7.12
N GLY A 149 16.74 -2.12 7.26
CA GLY A 149 16.49 -1.12 6.22
C GLY A 149 15.86 0.13 6.78
N ALA A 150 16.02 1.24 6.08
CA ALA A 150 15.58 2.55 6.53
C ALA A 150 14.12 2.84 6.17
N MET A 151 13.67 2.39 4.99
CA MET A 151 12.31 2.64 4.48
C MET A 151 11.70 1.38 3.88
N TRP A 152 10.38 1.28 3.95
CA TRP A 152 9.62 0.18 3.34
C TRP A 152 8.23 0.64 2.93
N TYR A 153 7.86 0.45 1.67
CA TYR A 153 6.51 0.70 1.19
C TYR A 153 5.62 -0.51 1.44
N SER A 154 4.55 -0.33 2.19
CA SER A 154 3.62 -1.42 2.50
C SER A 154 2.23 -0.92 2.86
N GLY A 155 1.32 -1.84 3.15
CA GLY A 155 -0.06 -1.53 3.49
C GLY A 155 -0.33 -1.46 4.99
N SER A 156 -1.50 -0.91 5.33
CA SER A 156 -2.02 -0.79 6.70
C SER A 156 -2.19 -2.13 7.44
N GLY A 157 -2.19 -3.26 6.73
CA GLY A 157 -2.17 -4.58 7.36
C GLY A 157 -0.93 -4.87 8.21
N GLN A 158 0.13 -4.04 8.14
CA GLN A 158 1.33 -4.15 8.96
C GLN A 158 1.26 -3.30 10.24
N ILE A 159 0.19 -2.56 10.46
CA ILE A 159 0.04 -1.65 11.61
C ILE A 159 0.18 -2.39 12.94
N THR A 160 -0.40 -3.57 13.07
CA THR A 160 -0.28 -4.39 14.30
C THR A 160 1.17 -4.71 14.63
N GLN A 161 1.97 -5.10 13.63
CA GLN A 161 3.40 -5.39 13.82
C GLN A 161 4.22 -4.10 14.02
N ALA A 162 3.81 -3.01 13.42
CA ALA A 162 4.44 -1.70 13.54
C ALA A 162 4.13 -1.00 14.88
N SER A 163 3.03 -1.36 15.54
CA SER A 163 2.45 -0.66 16.69
C SER A 163 3.46 -0.44 17.84
N GLU A 164 4.21 -1.47 18.23
CA GLU A 164 5.18 -1.34 19.32
C GLU A 164 6.33 -0.37 18.96
N MET A 165 6.89 -0.48 17.76
CA MET A 165 7.94 0.40 17.30
C MET A 165 7.45 1.84 17.14
N TYR A 166 6.21 2.03 16.70
CA TYR A 166 5.59 3.34 16.60
C TYR A 166 5.39 3.97 17.99
N LYS A 167 4.81 3.25 18.95
CA LYS A 167 4.61 3.71 20.34
C LYS A 167 5.93 4.06 21.02
N ASN A 168 7.01 3.37 20.70
CA ASN A 168 8.37 3.65 21.18
C ASN A 168 9.08 4.79 20.42
N GLY A 169 8.41 5.45 19.48
CA GLY A 169 8.96 6.56 18.70
C GLY A 169 9.99 6.14 17.63
N GLN A 170 10.10 4.85 17.31
CA GLN A 170 11.11 4.31 16.38
C GLN A 170 10.66 4.35 14.91
N LEU A 171 9.33 4.37 14.66
CA LEU A 171 8.76 4.43 13.32
C LEU A 171 8.06 5.76 13.05
N GLY A 172 8.14 6.18 11.79
CA GLY A 172 7.33 7.19 11.18
C GLY A 172 6.71 6.69 9.88
N PHE A 173 5.82 7.51 9.35
CA PHE A 173 5.11 7.24 8.11
C PHE A 173 5.17 8.46 7.20
N PHE A 174 5.23 8.25 5.89
CA PHE A 174 5.00 9.30 4.91
C PHE A 174 4.21 8.77 3.72
N ALA A 175 3.46 9.67 3.09
CA ALA A 175 2.67 9.37 1.92
C ALA A 175 3.55 9.14 0.68
N VAL A 176 2.95 8.67 -0.41
CA VAL A 176 3.64 8.59 -1.71
C VAL A 176 4.09 10.00 -2.11
N PRO A 177 5.39 10.24 -2.34
CA PRO A 177 5.91 11.56 -2.69
C PRO A 177 5.25 12.18 -3.92
N ASP A 178 5.25 13.50 -3.98
CA ASP A 178 4.79 14.26 -5.14
C ASP A 178 5.76 14.11 -6.31
N VAL A 179 5.25 14.21 -7.52
CA VAL A 179 6.08 14.33 -8.71
C VAL A 179 6.70 15.73 -8.74
N ASP A 180 8.01 15.81 -8.91
CA ASP A 180 8.74 17.08 -8.89
C ASP A 180 8.16 18.08 -9.88
N GLY A 181 7.98 19.33 -9.44
CA GLY A 181 7.31 20.37 -10.20
C GLY A 181 5.78 20.28 -10.23
N GLN A 182 5.20 19.34 -9.47
CA GLN A 182 3.76 19.16 -9.30
C GLN A 182 3.40 18.92 -7.82
N GLU A 183 4.00 19.72 -6.94
CA GLU A 183 3.83 19.62 -5.50
C GLU A 183 2.39 19.93 -5.06
N ASN A 184 2.01 19.43 -3.90
CA ASN A 184 0.68 19.54 -3.30
C ASN A 184 -0.43 18.82 -4.08
N MET A 185 -0.12 17.69 -4.68
CA MET A 185 -1.13 16.83 -5.31
C MET A 185 -2.12 16.29 -4.26
N GLU A 186 -3.42 16.32 -4.56
CA GLU A 186 -4.48 16.01 -3.60
C GLU A 186 -4.45 14.56 -3.10
N THR A 187 -4.10 13.61 -3.97
CA THR A 187 -4.14 12.18 -3.63
C THR A 187 -2.73 11.66 -3.40
N ASN A 188 -2.39 11.29 -2.18
CA ASN A 188 -1.04 10.84 -1.81
C ASN A 188 -1.00 9.51 -1.03
N VAL A 189 -2.14 8.97 -0.64
CA VAL A 189 -2.26 7.67 0.02
C VAL A 189 -3.20 6.79 -0.80
N PRO A 190 -2.70 5.71 -1.44
CA PRO A 190 -3.56 4.76 -2.10
C PRO A 190 -4.50 4.08 -1.10
N ILE A 191 -5.79 4.10 -1.40
CA ILE A 191 -6.83 3.46 -0.60
C ILE A 191 -7.59 2.49 -1.51
N HIS A 192 -7.75 1.25 -1.07
CA HIS A 192 -8.43 0.22 -1.84
C HIS A 192 -9.00 -0.89 -0.94
N GLY A 193 -9.84 -1.76 -1.51
CA GLY A 193 -10.52 -2.83 -0.78
C GLY A 193 -9.63 -4.03 -0.41
N GLY A 194 -8.36 -4.04 -0.78
CA GLY A 194 -7.47 -5.17 -0.52
C GLY A 194 -7.85 -6.43 -1.28
N PHE A 195 -7.98 -7.54 -0.56
CA PHE A 195 -8.45 -8.80 -1.08
C PHE A 195 -9.97 -8.91 -0.95
N GLY A 196 -10.55 -9.80 -1.76
CA GLY A 196 -11.96 -10.12 -1.67
C GLY A 196 -12.19 -11.62 -1.72
N THR A 197 -13.09 -12.11 -0.87
CA THR A 197 -13.49 -13.51 -0.82
C THR A 197 -14.69 -13.78 -1.69
N ALA A 198 -14.62 -14.82 -2.52
CA ALA A 198 -15.74 -15.32 -3.31
C ALA A 198 -16.16 -16.72 -2.87
N PHE A 199 -17.44 -16.99 -2.92
CA PHE A 199 -17.99 -18.32 -2.71
C PHE A 199 -18.14 -19.06 -4.04
N ASN A 200 -17.80 -20.34 -4.06
CA ASN A 200 -18.01 -21.16 -5.24
C ASN A 200 -19.50 -21.46 -5.40
N ALA A 201 -20.13 -20.98 -6.46
CA ALA A 201 -21.54 -21.14 -6.72
C ALA A 201 -22.02 -22.62 -6.76
N LYS A 202 -21.13 -23.57 -7.07
CA LYS A 202 -21.47 -25.00 -7.10
C LYS A 202 -21.58 -25.65 -5.71
N THR A 203 -20.97 -25.02 -4.70
CA THR A 203 -20.95 -25.52 -3.31
C THR A 203 -21.66 -24.56 -2.36
N TYR A 204 -22.30 -23.51 -2.88
CA TYR A 204 -23.05 -22.53 -2.10
C TYR A 204 -24.42 -23.10 -1.75
N ASP A 205 -24.55 -23.59 -0.52
CA ASP A 205 -25.76 -24.17 0.04
C ASP A 205 -26.33 -23.30 1.19
N ASP A 206 -27.36 -23.76 1.85
CA ASP A 206 -28.00 -23.02 2.95
C ASP A 206 -27.03 -22.78 4.14
N THR A 207 -26.14 -23.72 4.43
CA THR A 207 -25.13 -23.57 5.49
C THR A 207 -24.13 -22.48 5.12
N MET A 208 -23.68 -22.44 3.87
CA MET A 208 -22.77 -21.40 3.39
C MET A 208 -23.45 -20.04 3.39
N LYS A 209 -24.75 -19.98 3.10
CA LYS A 209 -25.54 -18.75 3.17
C LYS A 209 -25.62 -18.24 4.62
N GLU A 210 -25.94 -19.10 5.59
CA GLU A 210 -25.97 -18.73 7.02
C GLU A 210 -24.60 -18.22 7.49
N PHE A 211 -23.52 -18.89 7.08
CA PHE A 211 -22.16 -18.44 7.37
C PHE A 211 -21.86 -17.06 6.78
N PHE A 212 -22.23 -16.82 5.54
CA PHE A 212 -22.04 -15.53 4.89
C PHE A 212 -22.85 -14.41 5.54
N GLU A 213 -24.08 -14.68 5.93
CA GLU A 213 -24.92 -13.74 6.69
C GLU A 213 -24.31 -13.43 8.06
N TYR A 214 -23.76 -14.44 8.74
CA TYR A 214 -23.01 -14.25 9.99
C TYR A 214 -21.78 -13.36 9.78
N MET A 215 -20.96 -13.66 8.78
CA MET A 215 -19.82 -12.84 8.41
C MET A 215 -20.23 -11.37 8.19
N CYS A 216 -21.25 -11.13 7.37
CA CYS A 216 -21.72 -9.78 7.07
C CYS A 216 -22.13 -8.98 8.32
N ASN A 217 -22.60 -9.64 9.36
CA ASN A 217 -23.10 -8.99 10.57
C ASN A 217 -22.03 -8.78 11.64
N HIS A 218 -20.94 -9.56 11.62
CA HIS A 218 -19.91 -9.56 12.66
C HIS A 218 -18.52 -9.17 12.16
N TYR A 219 -18.36 -8.91 10.86
CA TYR A 219 -17.05 -8.74 10.23
C TYR A 219 -16.29 -7.53 10.79
N SER A 220 -16.97 -6.40 10.93
CA SER A 220 -16.35 -5.17 11.46
C SER A 220 -15.87 -5.35 12.90
N GLU A 221 -16.62 -6.10 13.72
CA GLU A 221 -16.22 -6.44 15.08
C GLU A 221 -14.91 -7.24 15.09
N GLY A 222 -14.79 -8.25 14.22
CA GLY A 222 -13.55 -9.02 14.05
C GLY A 222 -12.39 -8.18 13.50
N CYS A 223 -12.66 -7.27 12.55
CA CYS A 223 -11.64 -6.34 12.05
C CYS A 223 -11.04 -5.51 13.17
N TYR A 224 -11.87 -4.93 14.03
CA TYR A 224 -11.41 -4.02 15.06
C TYR A 224 -10.85 -4.74 16.29
N ASN A 225 -11.52 -5.78 16.78
CA ASN A 225 -11.15 -6.41 18.05
C ASN A 225 -10.03 -7.46 17.91
N ASP A 226 -10.02 -8.19 16.79
CA ASP A 226 -9.12 -9.34 16.62
C ASP A 226 -7.97 -9.03 15.64
N ALA A 227 -8.30 -8.48 14.47
CA ALA A 227 -7.31 -8.25 13.41
C ALA A 227 -6.62 -6.88 13.49
N GLN A 228 -7.21 -5.91 14.20
CA GLN A 228 -6.71 -4.53 14.30
C GLN A 228 -6.49 -3.87 12.92
N VAL A 229 -7.45 -4.08 12.03
CA VAL A 229 -7.47 -3.51 10.67
C VAL A 229 -8.73 -2.68 10.46
N PHE A 230 -8.70 -1.80 9.47
CA PHE A 230 -9.89 -1.02 9.10
C PHE A 230 -10.94 -1.91 8.45
N SER A 231 -12.18 -1.82 8.95
CA SER A 231 -13.32 -2.49 8.32
C SER A 231 -13.58 -1.94 6.92
N PRO A 232 -13.97 -2.79 5.96
CA PRO A 232 -14.44 -2.34 4.66
C PRO A 232 -15.84 -1.71 4.69
N PHE A 233 -16.50 -1.69 5.85
CA PHE A 233 -17.84 -1.15 6.07
C PHE A 233 -17.79 0.12 6.94
N ASN A 234 -18.81 0.97 6.83
CA ASN A 234 -18.94 2.22 7.58
C ASN A 234 -19.52 2.01 9.00
N ASP A 235 -19.24 0.88 9.61
CA ASP A 235 -19.62 0.63 11.00
C ASP A 235 -18.77 1.51 11.95
N GLU A 236 -19.36 1.95 13.07
CA GLU A 236 -18.63 2.73 14.05
C GLU A 236 -17.47 1.93 14.66
N MET A 237 -16.31 2.58 14.76
CA MET A 237 -15.18 1.99 15.48
C MET A 237 -15.51 1.95 16.98
N PRO A 238 -15.20 0.85 17.68
CA PRO A 238 -15.34 0.78 19.13
C PRO A 238 -14.53 1.88 19.83
N GLU A 239 -15.06 2.42 20.94
CA GLU A 239 -14.31 3.35 21.79
C GLU A 239 -13.09 2.66 22.40
N GLY A 240 -11.97 3.37 22.45
CA GLY A 240 -10.76 2.87 23.13
C GLY A 240 -9.82 2.04 22.26
N LEU A 241 -10.04 1.93 20.96
CA LEU A 241 -9.00 1.44 20.05
C LEU A 241 -7.83 2.42 20.01
N ASP A 242 -6.61 1.89 20.12
CA ASP A 242 -5.40 2.69 19.96
C ASP A 242 -5.43 3.34 18.56
N GLN A 243 -5.39 4.66 18.55
CA GLN A 243 -5.17 5.41 17.31
C GLN A 243 -3.67 5.34 16.97
N LEU A 244 -3.36 4.70 15.87
CA LEU A 244 -2.06 4.79 15.22
C LEU A 244 -2.07 5.93 14.22
#